data_7b0af8409062935985a90386df6468b0
#
_entry.id   7b0af8409062935985a90386df6468b0
#
_cell.length_a   1.000
_cell.length_b   1.000
_cell.length_c   1.000
_cell.angle_alpha   90.00
_cell.angle_beta   90.00
_cell.angle_gamma   90.00
#
_symmetry.space_group_name_H-M   'P 1'
#
loop_
_entity.id
_entity.type
_entity.pdbx_description
1 polymer ?
#
loop_
_entity_poly.entity_id
_entity_poly.type
_entity_poly.pdbx_seq_one_letter_code
_entity_poly.pdbx_strand_id
1 'polypeptide(L)'
;MAFYRVSGIPNVQPLPGAASTALTANAIVTIASGALALAASTSNVAVGLCLETRASTDADYATARPVLVDMVDNRSILYCDNVTGTLTTAMVGQFFKLSSTAGVVADAGTATDTPAAALILMCVGFISATQGYFVLNGQKAERPAA
;
A
#
# COMPACT_ATOMS: atom_id res chain seq x y z
N MET A 1 8.34 -7.31 -6.43
CA MET A 1 8.23 -5.88 -6.08
C MET A 1 6.92 -5.68 -5.39
N ALA A 2 6.97 -5.54 -4.10
CA ALA A 2 5.71 -5.54 -3.35
C ALA A 2 5.93 -5.20 -1.89
N PHE A 3 4.82 -5.16 -1.17
CA PHE A 3 4.80 -5.08 0.29
C PHE A 3 4.38 -6.44 0.85
N TYR A 4 5.04 -6.87 1.90
CA TYR A 4 4.74 -8.15 2.55
C TYR A 4 4.57 -7.94 4.05
N ARG A 5 3.53 -8.55 4.63
CA ARG A 5 3.37 -8.51 6.08
C ARG A 5 4.50 -9.30 6.75
N VAL A 6 5.18 -8.70 7.71
CA VAL A 6 6.21 -9.39 8.51
C VAL A 6 5.84 -9.42 9.98
N SER A 7 4.90 -8.60 10.43
CA SER A 7 4.42 -8.57 11.83
C SER A 7 2.98 -8.09 11.87
N GLY A 8 2.27 -8.47 12.91
CA GLY A 8 0.86 -8.16 13.10
C GLY A 8 -0.04 -9.36 12.77
N ILE A 9 -1.32 -9.24 13.10
CA ILE A 9 -2.30 -10.31 12.88
C ILE A 9 -2.98 -10.10 11.53
N PRO A 10 -2.93 -11.07 10.61
CA PRO A 10 -3.63 -10.96 9.33
C PRO A 10 -5.15 -10.83 9.55
N ASN A 11 -5.78 -9.98 8.78
CA ASN A 11 -7.23 -9.79 8.77
C ASN A 11 -7.71 -9.82 7.32
N VAL A 12 -7.95 -11.03 6.81
CA VAL A 12 -8.35 -11.24 5.42
C VAL A 12 -9.86 -11.06 5.29
N GLN A 13 -10.28 -10.14 4.43
CA GLN A 13 -11.67 -9.83 4.17
C GLN A 13 -11.92 -9.74 2.67
N PRO A 14 -13.09 -10.20 2.19
CA PRO A 14 -13.52 -9.90 0.84
C PRO A 14 -14.00 -8.44 0.75
N LEU A 15 -13.44 -7.68 -0.17
CA LEU A 15 -13.84 -6.31 -0.42
C LEU A 15 -14.34 -6.14 -1.86
N PRO A 16 -15.23 -5.17 -2.13
CA PRO A 16 -15.79 -5.00 -3.45
C PRO A 16 -14.72 -4.71 -4.51
N GLY A 17 -14.67 -5.50 -5.57
CA GLY A 17 -13.82 -5.25 -6.73
C GLY A 17 -14.60 -4.57 -7.85
N ALA A 18 -13.93 -3.71 -8.61
CA ALA A 18 -14.51 -3.08 -9.78
C ALA A 18 -14.32 -3.95 -11.02
N ALA A 19 -15.28 -3.89 -11.95
CA ALA A 19 -15.11 -4.52 -13.25
C ALA A 19 -13.95 -3.87 -14.02
N SER A 20 -13.22 -4.67 -14.78
CA SER A 20 -12.16 -4.21 -15.69
C SER A 20 -11.09 -3.37 -15.00
N THR A 21 -10.77 -3.73 -13.75
CA THR A 21 -9.73 -3.06 -12.95
C THR A 21 -8.63 -4.06 -12.62
N ALA A 22 -7.42 -3.76 -13.05
CA ALA A 22 -6.26 -4.60 -12.76
C ALA A 22 -5.83 -4.44 -11.29
N LEU A 23 -5.49 -5.56 -10.65
CA LEU A 23 -4.94 -5.60 -9.31
C LEU A 23 -3.70 -6.47 -9.30
N THR A 24 -2.77 -6.17 -8.40
CA THR A 24 -1.51 -6.90 -8.26
C THR A 24 -1.43 -7.46 -6.84
N ALA A 25 -1.13 -8.74 -6.71
CA ALA A 25 -0.92 -9.36 -5.40
C ALA A 25 0.21 -8.65 -4.65
N ASN A 26 0.01 -8.45 -3.34
CA ASN A 26 0.93 -7.76 -2.44
C ASN A 26 1.12 -6.26 -2.75
N ALA A 27 0.22 -5.67 -3.53
CA ALA A 27 0.15 -4.23 -3.69
C ALA A 27 -0.74 -3.62 -2.62
N ILE A 28 -0.42 -2.40 -2.19
CA ILE A 28 -1.30 -1.62 -1.34
C ILE A 28 -2.49 -1.18 -2.16
N VAL A 29 -3.68 -1.36 -1.62
CA VAL A 29 -4.93 -1.00 -2.28
C VAL A 29 -5.69 0.07 -1.50
N THR A 30 -6.47 0.82 -2.21
CA THR A 30 -7.42 1.81 -1.68
C THR A 30 -8.83 1.47 -2.14
N ILE A 31 -9.82 2.16 -1.61
CA ILE A 31 -11.19 2.11 -2.11
C ILE A 31 -11.50 3.45 -2.76
N ALA A 32 -11.90 3.40 -4.02
CA ALA A 32 -12.31 4.56 -4.79
C ALA A 32 -13.67 4.28 -5.41
N SER A 33 -14.62 5.19 -5.25
CA SER A 33 -15.99 5.03 -5.77
C SER A 33 -16.65 3.72 -5.34
N GLY A 34 -16.37 3.28 -4.11
CA GLY A 34 -16.96 2.08 -3.52
C GLY A 34 -16.30 0.76 -3.93
N ALA A 35 -15.21 0.77 -4.66
CA ALA A 35 -14.52 -0.44 -5.09
C ALA A 35 -13.00 -0.33 -4.96
N LEU A 36 -12.33 -1.48 -4.92
CA LEU A 36 -10.88 -1.56 -4.80
C LEU A 36 -10.18 -0.99 -6.03
N ALA A 37 -9.07 -0.30 -5.77
CA ALA A 37 -8.12 0.14 -6.78
C ALA A 37 -6.71 0.07 -6.20
N LEU A 38 -5.70 -0.04 -7.06
CA LEU A 38 -4.31 0.07 -6.61
C LEU A 38 -4.06 1.48 -6.06
N ALA A 39 -3.39 1.56 -4.92
CA ALA A 39 -3.00 2.84 -4.36
C ALA A 39 -1.84 3.44 -5.18
N ALA A 40 -1.78 4.75 -5.25
CA ALA A 40 -0.77 5.47 -6.02
C ALA A 40 -0.21 6.64 -5.21
N SER A 41 0.67 7.43 -5.81
CA SER A 41 1.33 8.56 -5.14
C SER A 41 0.38 9.64 -4.63
N THR A 42 -0.84 9.69 -5.18
CA THR A 42 -1.87 10.65 -4.77
C THR A 42 -2.87 10.08 -3.78
N SER A 43 -2.80 8.79 -3.48
CA SER A 43 -3.74 8.15 -2.55
C SER A 43 -3.53 8.66 -1.13
N ASN A 44 -4.61 9.02 -0.46
CA ASN A 44 -4.60 9.47 0.93
C ASN A 44 -5.25 8.48 1.89
N VAL A 45 -5.73 7.36 1.39
CA VAL A 45 -6.31 6.26 2.18
C VAL A 45 -5.74 4.96 1.65
N ALA A 46 -5.41 4.06 2.55
CA ALA A 46 -5.01 2.70 2.21
C ALA A 46 -5.77 1.73 3.10
N VAL A 47 -6.23 0.61 2.54
CA VAL A 47 -7.01 -0.37 3.30
C VAL A 47 -6.23 -1.64 3.58
N GLY A 48 -5.24 -1.99 2.78
CA GLY A 48 -4.45 -3.18 3.03
C GLY A 48 -3.68 -3.66 1.82
N LEU A 49 -3.31 -4.94 1.86
CA LEU A 49 -2.58 -5.62 0.79
C LEU A 49 -3.53 -6.49 0.00
N CYS A 50 -3.53 -6.37 -1.32
CA CYS A 50 -4.26 -7.24 -2.21
C CYS A 50 -3.66 -8.65 -2.17
N LEU A 51 -4.49 -9.68 -2.07
CA LEU A 51 -4.03 -11.07 -2.04
C LEU A 51 -4.18 -11.75 -3.40
N GLU A 52 -4.78 -11.09 -4.38
CA GLU A 52 -5.02 -11.66 -5.69
C GLU A 52 -4.42 -10.79 -6.78
N THR A 53 -3.92 -11.42 -7.83
CA THR A 53 -3.58 -10.74 -9.07
C THR A 53 -4.77 -10.84 -10.02
N ARG A 54 -5.17 -9.71 -10.58
CA ARG A 54 -6.27 -9.61 -11.52
C ARG A 54 -5.79 -8.88 -12.76
N ALA A 55 -5.69 -9.61 -13.86
CA ALA A 55 -5.13 -9.09 -15.11
C ALA A 55 -6.20 -8.99 -16.19
N SER A 56 -5.97 -8.13 -17.17
CA SER A 56 -6.89 -7.94 -18.30
C SER A 56 -7.09 -9.21 -19.15
N THR A 57 -6.20 -10.18 -18.99
CA THR A 57 -6.29 -11.49 -19.68
C THR A 57 -7.14 -12.50 -18.93
N ASP A 58 -7.57 -12.21 -17.70
CA ASP A 58 -8.37 -13.13 -16.90
C ASP A 58 -9.78 -13.22 -17.45
N ALA A 59 -10.36 -14.43 -17.40
CA ALA A 59 -11.70 -14.68 -17.95
C ALA A 59 -12.79 -13.85 -17.25
N ASP A 60 -12.61 -13.54 -15.94
CA ASP A 60 -13.56 -12.78 -15.13
C ASP A 60 -13.19 -11.30 -14.99
N TYR A 61 -12.25 -10.81 -15.75
CA TYR A 61 -11.75 -9.43 -15.62
C TYR A 61 -12.86 -8.38 -15.75
N ALA A 62 -13.80 -8.62 -16.64
CA ALA A 62 -14.92 -7.69 -16.88
C ALA A 62 -16.03 -7.79 -15.82
N THR A 63 -15.90 -8.69 -14.84
CA THR A 63 -16.92 -8.93 -13.82
C THR A 63 -16.51 -8.24 -12.52
N ALA A 64 -17.39 -7.42 -11.95
CA ALA A 64 -17.21 -6.91 -10.60
C ALA A 64 -17.45 -8.06 -9.61
N ARG A 65 -16.43 -8.46 -8.88
CA ARG A 65 -16.50 -9.51 -7.85
C ARG A 65 -15.69 -9.13 -6.64
N PRO A 66 -16.01 -9.70 -5.46
CA PRO A 66 -15.18 -9.48 -4.28
C PRO A 66 -13.75 -9.98 -4.50
N VAL A 67 -12.81 -9.28 -3.89
CA VAL A 67 -11.38 -9.58 -3.92
C VAL A 67 -10.89 -9.70 -2.49
N LEU A 68 -10.08 -10.71 -2.20
CA LEU A 68 -9.50 -10.90 -0.88
C LEU A 68 -8.41 -9.89 -0.63
N VAL A 69 -8.51 -9.22 0.52
CA VAL A 69 -7.55 -8.20 0.96
C VAL A 69 -7.15 -8.51 2.40
N ASP A 70 -5.86 -8.48 2.68
CA ASP A 70 -5.35 -8.47 4.05
C ASP A 70 -5.43 -7.03 4.55
N MET A 71 -6.41 -6.75 5.40
CA MET A 71 -6.62 -5.41 5.94
C MET A 71 -5.54 -5.10 6.97
N VAL A 72 -4.69 -4.15 6.64
CA VAL A 72 -3.51 -3.80 7.42
C VAL A 72 -3.81 -2.57 8.26
N ASP A 73 -3.61 -2.69 9.57
CA ASP A 73 -3.68 -1.56 10.49
C ASP A 73 -2.29 -0.94 10.71
N ASN A 74 -2.23 0.13 11.52
CA ASN A 74 -0.99 0.83 11.82
C ASN A 74 -0.06 0.09 12.80
N ARG A 75 -0.45 -1.08 13.28
CA ARG A 75 0.37 -1.94 14.14
C ARG A 75 1.12 -3.01 13.36
N SER A 76 0.73 -3.23 12.12
CA SER A 76 1.35 -4.23 11.27
C SER A 76 2.58 -3.65 10.58
N ILE A 77 3.66 -4.42 10.56
CA ILE A 77 4.88 -4.04 9.88
C ILE A 77 4.92 -4.73 8.53
N LEU A 78 5.18 -3.95 7.48
CA LEU A 78 5.30 -4.42 6.11
C LEU A 78 6.76 -4.32 5.66
N TYR A 79 7.24 -5.36 5.01
CA TYR A 79 8.51 -5.33 4.30
C TYR A 79 8.26 -4.85 2.87
N CYS A 80 9.02 -3.84 2.43
CA CYS A 80 9.02 -3.37 1.05
C CYS A 80 10.34 -3.75 0.39
N ASP A 81 10.28 -4.51 -0.68
CA ASP A 81 11.47 -4.96 -1.41
C ASP A 81 11.89 -4.04 -2.55
N ASN A 82 11.14 -2.96 -2.77
CA ASN A 82 11.47 -2.02 -3.84
C ASN A 82 11.14 -0.58 -3.45
N VAL A 83 12.13 0.10 -2.90
CA VAL A 83 12.06 1.54 -2.61
C VAL A 83 12.74 2.27 -3.75
N THR A 84 12.04 3.22 -4.37
CA THR A 84 12.65 4.08 -5.39
C THR A 84 13.38 5.26 -4.73
N GLY A 85 14.39 5.78 -5.40
CA GLY A 85 15.33 6.73 -4.79
C GLY A 85 16.37 5.99 -3.94
N THR A 86 16.82 6.61 -2.87
CA THR A 86 17.82 6.04 -1.98
C THR A 86 17.33 6.13 -0.54
N LEU A 87 16.97 4.98 0.04
CA LEU A 87 16.61 4.91 1.46
C LEU A 87 17.88 5.02 2.30
N THR A 88 17.81 5.78 3.40
CA THR A 88 18.91 5.95 4.35
C THR A 88 18.42 5.70 5.77
N THR A 89 19.35 5.46 6.69
CA THR A 89 19.02 5.28 8.10
C THR A 89 18.38 6.51 8.73
N ALA A 90 18.70 7.70 8.23
CA ALA A 90 18.12 8.96 8.71
C ALA A 90 16.62 9.10 8.37
N MET A 91 16.12 8.31 7.44
CA MET A 91 14.71 8.33 7.02
C MET A 91 13.81 7.46 7.91
N VAL A 92 14.37 6.69 8.84
CA VAL A 92 13.57 5.93 9.80
C VAL A 92 12.77 6.90 10.68
N GLY A 93 11.46 6.69 10.77
CA GLY A 93 10.54 7.59 11.45
C GLY A 93 9.91 8.65 10.55
N GLN A 94 10.36 8.77 9.30
CA GLN A 94 9.79 9.72 8.35
C GLN A 94 8.64 9.11 7.57
N PHE A 95 7.80 9.99 7.00
CA PHE A 95 6.63 9.63 6.21
C PHE A 95 6.95 9.65 4.73
N PHE A 96 6.35 8.71 4.00
CA PHE A 96 6.61 8.49 2.58
C PHE A 96 5.31 8.42 1.79
N LYS A 97 5.38 8.83 0.54
CA LYS A 97 4.36 8.48 -0.46
C LYS A 97 4.71 7.15 -1.12
N LEU A 98 3.71 6.53 -1.73
CA LEU A 98 3.96 5.55 -2.77
C LEU A 98 4.52 6.27 -4.00
N SER A 99 5.30 5.56 -4.82
CA SER A 99 5.69 6.07 -6.13
C SER A 99 4.48 6.04 -7.08
N SER A 100 4.66 6.57 -8.28
CA SER A 100 3.64 6.49 -9.33
C SER A 100 3.35 5.06 -9.79
N THR A 101 4.21 4.11 -9.45
CA THR A 101 3.97 2.68 -9.71
C THR A 101 2.99 2.16 -8.67
N ALA A 102 1.80 1.81 -9.13
CA ALA A 102 0.62 1.60 -8.30
C ALA A 102 0.80 0.55 -7.21
N GLY A 103 0.85 0.98 -5.97
CA GLY A 103 0.73 0.14 -4.78
C GLY A 103 1.93 -0.71 -4.40
N VAL A 104 3.02 -0.71 -5.18
CA VAL A 104 4.10 -1.69 -4.97
C VAL A 104 5.46 -1.06 -4.64
N VAL A 105 5.60 0.25 -4.70
CA VAL A 105 6.88 0.95 -4.52
C VAL A 105 6.74 2.13 -3.58
N ALA A 106 7.55 2.17 -2.52
CA ALA A 106 7.70 3.36 -1.68
C ALA A 106 8.68 4.34 -2.32
N ASP A 107 8.45 5.64 -2.15
CA ASP A 107 9.28 6.67 -2.76
C ASP A 107 10.12 7.39 -1.70
N ALA A 108 11.41 7.06 -1.63
CA ALA A 108 12.33 7.68 -0.68
C ALA A 108 12.55 9.17 -0.95
N GLY A 109 12.34 9.63 -2.18
CA GLY A 109 12.43 11.05 -2.52
C GLY A 109 11.34 11.90 -1.87
N THR A 110 10.30 11.29 -1.31
CA THR A 110 9.21 12.00 -0.62
C THR A 110 9.34 11.99 0.90
N ALA A 111 10.41 11.41 1.46
CA ALA A 111 10.60 11.28 2.89
C ALA A 111 10.57 12.65 3.59
N THR A 112 9.76 12.76 4.65
CA THR A 112 9.61 14.00 5.42
C THR A 112 9.15 13.69 6.84
N ASP A 113 9.52 14.58 7.77
CA ASP A 113 9.06 14.50 9.15
C ASP A 113 7.63 15.03 9.33
N THR A 114 7.08 15.74 8.36
CA THR A 114 5.78 16.39 8.48
C THR A 114 4.70 15.54 7.83
N PRO A 115 3.70 15.04 8.59
CA PRO A 115 2.60 14.28 8.01
C PRO A 115 1.78 15.12 7.03
N ALA A 116 1.38 14.53 5.92
CA ALA A 116 0.53 15.17 4.94
C ALA A 116 -0.41 14.13 4.27
N ALA A 117 -1.36 14.62 3.47
CA ALA A 117 -2.46 13.81 2.99
C ALA A 117 -2.06 12.55 2.23
N ALA A 118 -1.09 12.62 1.34
CA ALA A 118 -0.70 11.46 0.53
C ALA A 118 0.47 10.66 1.13
N LEU A 119 0.93 11.00 2.33
CA LEU A 119 2.03 10.32 3.02
C LEU A 119 1.45 9.14 3.83
N ILE A 120 1.13 8.06 3.17
CA ILE A 120 0.42 6.92 3.76
C ILE A 120 1.34 5.88 4.38
N LEU A 121 2.65 6.03 4.26
CA LEU A 121 3.65 5.12 4.83
C LEU A 121 4.52 5.84 5.84
N MET A 122 4.96 5.12 6.87
CA MET A 122 6.03 5.55 7.76
C MET A 122 7.11 4.49 7.81
N CYS A 123 8.35 4.88 7.59
CA CYS A 123 9.49 3.96 7.67
C CYS A 123 9.78 3.63 9.12
N VAL A 124 9.88 2.35 9.45
CA VAL A 124 10.20 1.89 10.81
C VAL A 124 11.49 1.08 10.87
N GLY A 125 12.11 0.80 9.72
CA GLY A 125 13.37 0.07 9.70
C GLY A 125 14.09 0.20 8.36
N PHE A 126 15.40 0.25 8.42
CA PHE A 126 16.28 0.33 7.26
C PHE A 126 16.95 -1.03 7.03
N ILE A 127 16.96 -1.49 5.78
CA ILE A 127 17.70 -2.69 5.38
C ILE A 127 18.80 -2.32 4.40
N SER A 128 18.44 -1.63 3.32
CA SER A 128 19.37 -1.20 2.27
C SER A 128 18.79 0.03 1.55
N ALA A 129 19.52 0.53 0.57
CA ALA A 129 19.06 1.68 -0.22
C ALA A 129 17.72 1.44 -0.93
N THR A 130 17.34 0.18 -1.15
CA THR A 130 16.12 -0.17 -1.89
C THR A 130 15.14 -1.03 -1.09
N GLN A 131 15.44 -1.31 0.18
CA GLN A 131 14.63 -2.21 1.01
C GLN A 131 14.45 -1.63 2.40
N GLY A 132 13.25 -1.76 2.96
CA GLY A 132 12.96 -1.27 4.29
C GLY A 132 11.67 -1.83 4.86
N TYR A 133 11.41 -1.46 6.12
CA TYR A 133 10.18 -1.80 6.83
C TYR A 133 9.32 -0.56 6.98
N PHE A 134 8.02 -0.73 6.78
CA PHE A 134 7.05 0.35 6.83
C PHE A 134 5.81 -0.05 7.60
N VAL A 135 5.11 0.95 8.13
CA VAL A 135 3.75 0.81 8.64
C VAL A 135 2.85 1.75 7.86
N LEU A 136 1.56 1.43 7.77
CA LEU A 136 0.59 2.38 7.25
C LEU A 136 0.43 3.52 8.25
N ASN A 137 0.41 4.76 7.76
CA ASN A 137 0.22 5.93 8.60
C ASN A 137 -1.23 5.96 9.11
N GLY A 138 -1.42 5.72 10.41
CA GLY A 138 -2.74 5.62 11.03
C GLY A 138 -3.62 6.85 10.82
N GLN A 139 -3.03 8.04 10.70
CA GLN A 139 -3.81 9.23 10.38
C GLN A 139 -4.49 9.14 9.02
N LYS A 140 -4.00 8.31 8.13
CA LYS A 140 -4.53 8.14 6.78
C LYS A 140 -5.23 6.80 6.59
N ALA A 141 -4.68 5.72 7.15
CA ALA A 141 -5.22 4.38 6.98
C ALA A 141 -6.49 4.14 7.80
N GLU A 142 -6.62 4.79 8.96
CA GLU A 142 -7.68 4.52 9.93
C GLU A 142 -8.81 5.56 9.93
N ARG A 143 -8.63 6.68 9.26
CA ARG A 143 -9.65 7.73 9.22
C ARG A 143 -10.31 7.77 7.85
N PRO A 144 -11.65 7.93 7.82
CA PRO A 144 -12.30 8.24 6.56
C PRO A 144 -11.71 9.53 5.98
N ALA A 145 -11.60 9.60 4.68
CA ALA A 145 -11.23 10.84 4.00
C ALA A 145 -12.27 11.90 4.32
N ALA A 146 -11.79 13.02 4.82
CA ALA A 146 -12.68 14.14 5.13
C ALA A 146 -13.05 14.87 3.84
#